data_c7277018b14b4627fa74355bf20e4748
#
_entry.id   c7277018b14b4627fa74355bf20e4748
#
_cell.length_a   1.000
_cell.length_b   1.000
_cell.length_c   1.000
_cell.angle_alpha   90.00
_cell.angle_beta   90.00
_cell.angle_gamma   90.00
#
_symmetry.space_group_name_H-M   'P 1'
#
loop_
_entity.id
_entity.type
_entity.pdbx_description
1 polymer ?
#
loop_
_entity_poly.entity_id
_entity_poly.type
_entity_poly.pdbx_seq_one_letter_code
_entity_poly.pdbx_strand_id
1 'polypeptide(L)'
;MLIEMALAEKGCRHYAWTADPYDPGRVHVFEEWESAEDLAAHLVAPSYSGMLAHLGPYSILNANTRKYRCDLSEPVYGPDGVATATFLSARG
;
A
#
# COMPACT_ATOMS: atom_id res chain seq x y z
N MET A 1 7.37 15.04 -8.00
CA MET A 1 6.90 13.70 -8.42
C MET A 1 5.89 13.17 -7.43
N LEU A 2 4.78 12.66 -7.91
CA LEU A 2 3.67 12.29 -7.04
C LEU A 2 3.98 11.15 -6.10
N ILE A 3 4.71 10.13 -6.58
CA ILE A 3 5.06 8.99 -5.72
C ILE A 3 5.99 9.44 -4.60
N GLU A 4 6.97 10.27 -4.94
CA GLU A 4 7.91 10.78 -3.93
C GLU A 4 7.21 11.66 -2.91
N MET A 5 6.21 12.44 -3.36
CA MET A 5 5.42 13.24 -2.43
C MET A 5 4.69 12.37 -1.42
N ALA A 6 4.07 11.27 -1.88
CA ALA A 6 3.39 10.36 -0.97
C ALA A 6 4.35 9.70 0.00
N LEU A 7 5.52 9.28 -0.49
CA LEU A 7 6.53 8.64 0.37
C LEU A 7 7.02 9.58 1.46
N ALA A 8 7.00 10.88 1.23
CA ALA A 8 7.45 11.86 2.21
C ALA A 8 6.37 12.22 3.23
N GLU A 9 5.14 11.74 3.06
CA GLU A 9 4.06 12.09 3.97
C GLU A 9 4.20 11.37 5.30
N LYS A 10 3.68 11.99 6.35
CA LYS A 10 3.78 11.45 7.69
C LYS A 10 3.13 10.08 7.76
N GLY A 11 3.84 9.12 8.32
CA GLY A 11 3.32 7.79 8.55
C GLY A 11 3.35 6.87 7.35
N CYS A 12 3.81 7.33 6.19
CA CYS A 12 3.90 6.48 5.02
C CYS A 12 5.08 5.53 5.16
N ARG A 13 4.80 4.23 5.23
CA ARG A 13 5.83 3.21 5.30
C ARG A 13 6.16 2.64 3.93
N HIS A 14 5.14 2.45 3.11
CA HIS A 14 5.30 1.93 1.76
C HIS A 14 4.29 2.59 0.84
N TYR A 15 4.71 2.86 -0.39
CA TYR A 15 3.83 3.40 -1.41
C TYR A 15 4.43 3.01 -2.76
N ALA A 16 3.79 2.06 -3.44
CA ALA A 16 4.35 1.49 -4.66
C ALA A 16 3.26 1.27 -5.70
N TRP A 17 3.59 1.61 -6.93
CA TRP A 17 2.77 1.38 -8.11
C TRP A 17 3.53 0.42 -9.02
N THR A 18 2.90 -0.70 -9.37
CA THR A 18 3.58 -1.76 -10.12
C THR A 18 2.71 -2.26 -11.25
N ALA A 19 3.27 -2.31 -12.45
CA ALA A 19 2.58 -2.89 -13.59
C ALA A 19 2.46 -4.41 -13.38
N ASP A 20 1.30 -4.96 -13.75
CA ASP A 20 1.12 -6.40 -13.68
C ASP A 20 2.01 -7.08 -14.72
N PRO A 21 2.77 -8.12 -14.33
CA PRO A 21 3.68 -8.77 -15.28
C PRO A 21 3.00 -9.56 -16.39
N TYR A 22 1.72 -9.87 -16.23
CA TYR A 22 1.00 -10.69 -17.20
C TYR A 22 -0.10 -9.92 -17.93
N ASP A 23 -0.62 -8.87 -17.33
CA ASP A 23 -1.73 -8.09 -17.91
C ASP A 23 -1.28 -6.65 -18.09
N PRO A 24 -0.95 -6.26 -19.34
CA PRO A 24 -0.42 -4.92 -19.56
C PRO A 24 -1.39 -3.79 -19.27
N GLY A 25 -2.68 -4.10 -19.10
CA GLY A 25 -3.67 -3.10 -18.74
C GLY A 25 -3.93 -2.97 -17.27
N ARG A 26 -3.17 -3.67 -16.41
CA ARG A 26 -3.42 -3.69 -14.99
C ARG A 26 -2.25 -3.11 -14.20
N VAL A 27 -2.59 -2.36 -13.16
CA VAL A 27 -1.60 -1.79 -12.24
C VAL A 27 -2.00 -2.19 -10.82
N HIS A 28 -1.00 -2.53 -10.03
CA HIS A 28 -1.17 -2.83 -8.62
C HIS A 28 -0.59 -1.71 -7.78
N VAL A 29 -1.31 -1.31 -6.75
CA VAL A 29 -0.85 -0.27 -5.82
C VAL A 29 -0.83 -0.86 -4.42
N PHE A 30 0.31 -0.73 -3.77
CA PHE A 30 0.45 -1.15 -2.37
C PHE A 30 0.85 0.04 -1.52
N GLU A 31 0.13 0.26 -0.42
CA GLU A 31 0.42 1.33 0.51
C GLU A 31 0.36 0.80 1.93
N GLU A 32 1.23 1.33 2.78
CA GLU A 32 1.22 1.01 4.18
C GLU A 32 1.42 2.29 4.98
N TRP A 33 0.55 2.52 5.95
CA TRP A 33 0.54 3.72 6.77
C TRP A 33 0.56 3.35 8.25
N GLU A 34 1.19 4.19 9.07
CA GLU A 34 1.33 3.90 10.49
C GLU A 34 0.00 3.93 11.23
N SER A 35 -0.95 4.76 10.76
CA SER A 35 -2.23 4.91 11.44
C SER A 35 -3.31 5.26 10.45
N ALA A 36 -4.56 5.09 10.89
CA ALA A 36 -5.70 5.51 10.09
C ALA A 36 -5.70 7.02 9.87
N GLU A 37 -5.22 7.79 10.85
CA GLU A 37 -5.12 9.24 10.70
C GLU A 37 -4.14 9.62 9.61
N ASP A 38 -3.02 8.91 9.51
CA ASP A 38 -2.03 9.21 8.48
C ASP A 38 -2.59 8.87 7.10
N LEU A 39 -3.31 7.78 6.97
CA LEU A 39 -3.99 7.46 5.71
C LEU A 39 -5.03 8.51 5.38
N ALA A 40 -5.82 8.94 6.37
CA ALA A 40 -6.83 9.96 6.14
C ALA A 40 -6.21 11.26 5.64
N ALA A 41 -5.06 11.65 6.21
CA ALA A 41 -4.35 12.85 5.76
C ALA A 41 -3.89 12.70 4.31
N HIS A 42 -3.42 11.49 3.93
CA HIS A 42 -3.01 11.23 2.55
C HIS A 42 -4.18 11.43 1.58
N LEU A 43 -5.37 10.96 1.96
CA LEU A 43 -6.52 10.99 1.05
C LEU A 43 -7.02 12.40 0.76
N VAL A 44 -6.56 13.41 1.51
CA VAL A 44 -6.86 14.81 1.22
C VAL A 44 -5.61 15.60 0.82
N ALA A 45 -4.48 14.92 0.61
CA ALA A 45 -3.21 15.55 0.30
C ALA A 45 -3.08 15.79 -1.20
N PRO A 46 -2.20 16.74 -1.62
CA PRO A 46 -1.97 17.00 -3.05
C PRO A 46 -1.45 15.80 -3.82
N SER A 47 -0.71 14.89 -3.18
CA SER A 47 -0.23 13.69 -3.85
C SER A 47 -1.40 12.83 -4.33
N TYR A 48 -2.45 12.71 -3.50
CA TYR A 48 -3.60 11.89 -3.85
C TYR A 48 -4.43 12.56 -4.97
N SER A 49 -4.79 13.83 -4.79
CA SER A 49 -5.57 14.53 -5.81
C SER A 49 -4.79 14.66 -7.11
N GLY A 50 -3.47 14.88 -7.02
CA GLY A 50 -2.63 14.94 -8.20
C GLY A 50 -2.59 13.62 -8.96
N MET A 51 -2.54 12.51 -8.23
CA MET A 51 -2.55 11.19 -8.87
C MET A 51 -3.88 10.92 -9.56
N LEU A 52 -5.01 11.27 -8.94
CA LEU A 52 -6.30 11.13 -9.57
C LEU A 52 -6.38 11.94 -10.86
N ALA A 53 -5.87 13.16 -10.84
CA ALA A 53 -5.86 14.01 -12.03
C ALA A 53 -4.96 13.41 -13.11
N HIS A 54 -3.82 12.86 -12.72
CA HIS A 54 -2.89 12.23 -13.67
C HIS A 54 -3.51 11.02 -14.35
N LEU A 55 -4.29 10.23 -13.60
CA LEU A 55 -4.89 8.99 -14.11
C LEU A 55 -6.15 9.24 -14.95
N GLY A 56 -6.79 10.40 -14.81
CA GLY A 56 -8.05 10.67 -15.49
C GLY A 56 -8.03 10.35 -16.98
N PRO A 57 -7.00 10.77 -17.75
CA PRO A 57 -6.97 10.51 -19.20
C PRO A 57 -6.83 9.04 -19.59
N TYR A 58 -6.52 8.16 -18.66
CA TYR A 58 -6.23 6.77 -18.99
C TYR A 58 -7.45 5.85 -18.97
N SER A 59 -8.64 6.39 -18.77
CA SER A 59 -9.88 5.63 -18.90
C SER A 59 -9.88 4.35 -18.04
N ILE A 60 -9.79 4.53 -16.74
CA ILE A 60 -9.83 3.38 -15.83
C ILE A 60 -11.19 2.70 -15.94
N LEU A 61 -11.19 1.43 -16.34
CA LEU A 61 -12.42 0.67 -16.56
C LEU A 61 -13.03 0.19 -15.26
N ASN A 62 -12.20 -0.25 -14.31
CA ASN A 62 -12.66 -0.64 -12.99
C ASN A 62 -11.49 -0.60 -12.03
N ALA A 63 -11.81 -0.62 -10.73
CA ALA A 63 -10.82 -0.63 -9.69
C ALA A 63 -11.33 -1.47 -8.53
N ASN A 64 -10.44 -2.25 -7.93
CA ASN A 64 -10.72 -2.95 -6.69
C ASN A 64 -9.76 -2.41 -5.64
N THR A 65 -10.26 -1.52 -4.80
CA THR A 65 -9.46 -0.84 -3.80
C THR A 65 -9.95 -1.26 -2.42
N ARG A 66 -9.06 -1.86 -1.65
CA ARG A 66 -9.40 -2.38 -0.33
C ARG A 66 -8.40 -1.85 0.68
N LYS A 67 -8.83 -1.76 1.93
CA LYS A 67 -7.92 -1.40 3.01
C LYS A 67 -7.97 -2.49 4.07
N TYR A 68 -6.82 -2.72 4.68
CA TYR A 68 -6.66 -3.74 5.71
C TYR A 68 -6.05 -3.10 6.93
N ARG A 69 -6.56 -3.49 8.10
CA ARG A 69 -5.91 -3.13 9.36
C ARG A 69 -5.09 -4.32 9.81
N CYS A 70 -3.82 -4.06 10.10
CA CYS A 70 -2.91 -5.12 10.52
C CYS A 70 -2.57 -4.93 11.99
N ASP A 71 -3.04 -5.84 12.84
CA ASP A 71 -2.80 -5.76 14.27
C ASP A 71 -1.58 -6.58 14.69
N LEU A 72 -1.13 -7.50 13.84
CA LEU A 72 0.00 -8.36 14.14
C LEU A 72 0.71 -8.73 12.85
N SER A 73 2.02 -8.59 12.84
CA SER A 73 2.82 -9.08 11.72
C SER A 73 4.08 -9.73 12.26
N GLU A 74 4.51 -10.79 11.59
CA GLU A 74 5.72 -11.52 11.94
C GLU A 74 6.44 -11.92 10.67
N PRO A 75 7.77 -12.09 10.73
CA PRO A 75 8.49 -12.63 9.58
C PRO A 75 8.00 -14.03 9.27
N VAL A 76 8.02 -14.37 7.99
CA VAL A 76 7.68 -15.73 7.55
C VAL A 76 8.76 -16.71 7.97
N TYR A 77 10.02 -16.27 7.96
CA TYR A 77 11.15 -17.12 8.31
C TYR A 77 11.52 -16.90 9.77
N GLY A 78 11.52 -17.98 10.54
CA GLY A 78 11.90 -17.93 11.94
C GLY A 78 13.41 -17.81 12.12
N PRO A 79 13.87 -17.81 13.40
CA PRO A 79 15.31 -17.72 13.68
C PRO A 79 16.13 -18.87 13.07
N ASP A 80 15.48 -20.01 12.81
CA ASP A 80 16.13 -21.16 12.20
C ASP A 80 16.14 -21.08 10.67
N GLY A 81 15.59 -20.02 10.10
CA GLY A 81 15.54 -19.84 8.66
C GLY A 81 14.46 -20.65 7.94
N VAL A 82 13.57 -21.25 8.72
CA VAL A 82 12.48 -22.08 8.16
C VAL A 82 11.21 -21.25 8.05
N ALA A 83 10.56 -21.33 6.88
CA ALA A 83 9.31 -20.63 6.64
C ALA A 83 8.18 -21.28 7.43
N THR A 84 7.30 -20.46 8.00
CA THR A 84 6.14 -20.96 8.72
C THR A 84 4.99 -19.95 8.57
N ALA A 85 3.79 -20.51 8.46
CA ALA A 85 2.57 -19.71 8.46
C ALA A 85 2.03 -19.48 9.88
N THR A 86 2.58 -20.18 10.87
CA THR A 86 2.11 -20.07 12.23
C THR A 86 2.68 -18.83 12.89
N PHE A 87 1.81 -18.06 13.53
CA PHE A 87 2.25 -16.90 14.30
C PHE A 87 2.77 -17.39 15.66
N LEU A 88 3.98 -16.98 15.96
CA LEU A 88 4.66 -17.41 17.19
C LEU A 88 4.32 -16.53 18.37
N SER A 89 3.92 -15.28 18.12
CA SER A 89 3.56 -14.36 19.18
C SER A 89 2.23 -14.78 19.80
N ALA A 90 2.21 -14.83 21.11
CA ALA A 90 0.97 -15.14 21.82
C ALA A 90 0.08 -13.91 21.79
N ARG A 91 -1.04 -14.03 21.14
CA ARG A 91 -1.98 -12.94 21.05
C ARG A 91 -3.23 -13.29 21.79
N GLY A 92 -3.18 -13.53 22.87
CA GLY A 92 -4.37 -13.79 23.68
C GLY A 92 -5.63 -13.90 22.93
#